data_1ce4134f64917aa7f2808a5da7f9a4ee
#
_entry.id   1ce4134f64917aa7f2808a5da7f9a4ee
#
_cell.length_a   1.000
_cell.length_b   1.000
_cell.length_c   1.000
_cell.angle_alpha   90.00
_cell.angle_beta   90.00
_cell.angle_gamma   90.00
#
_symmetry.space_group_name_H-M   'P 1'
#
loop_
_entity.id
_entity.type
_entity.pdbx_description
1 polymer ?
#
loop_
_entity_poly.entity_id
_entity_poly.type
_entity_poly.pdbx_seq_one_letter_code
_entity_poly.pdbx_strand_id
1 'polypeptide(L)'
;VELAGKLTEEELLDAWKFDKQRDEFTWMEIAVHYVEKTVTWIISDTGKDGFSSMARSTGLVTIACFLELFNKPNNQSSLSHSGVFSPEDLDTEHINRIIDFVKTNGLSIQRIIK
;
A
#
# COMPACT_ATOMS: atom_id res chain seq x y z
N VAL A 1 15.03 -12.98 10.83
CA VAL A 1 15.20 -12.77 12.28
C VAL A 1 16.41 -13.56 12.81
N GLU A 2 16.70 -14.74 12.32
CA GLU A 2 17.87 -15.56 12.75
C GLU A 2 19.23 -15.00 12.30
N LEU A 3 19.30 -14.22 11.24
CA LEU A 3 20.54 -13.62 10.72
C LEU A 3 21.00 -12.41 11.53
N ALA A 4 20.08 -11.64 12.12
CA ALA A 4 20.39 -10.42 12.86
C ALA A 4 21.26 -10.67 14.12
N GLY A 5 21.23 -11.87 14.71
CA GLY A 5 22.06 -12.21 15.86
C GLY A 5 23.50 -12.65 15.54
N LYS A 6 23.85 -12.72 14.23
CA LYS A 6 25.17 -13.17 13.76
C LYS A 6 26.02 -12.10 13.12
N LEU A 7 25.43 -10.92 12.85
CA LEU A 7 26.09 -9.78 12.20
C LEU A 7 26.44 -8.71 13.24
N THR A 8 27.54 -8.05 13.04
CA THR A 8 27.88 -6.84 13.78
C THR A 8 26.97 -5.70 13.37
N GLU A 9 26.86 -4.66 14.20
CA GLU A 9 26.06 -3.46 13.89
C GLU A 9 26.51 -2.81 12.57
N GLU A 10 27.81 -2.76 12.30
CA GLU A 10 28.37 -2.18 11.08
C GLU A 10 27.98 -3.01 9.84
N GLU A 11 28.04 -4.34 9.92
CA GLU A 11 27.59 -5.23 8.84
C GLU A 11 26.09 -5.13 8.59
N LEU A 12 25.26 -4.92 9.63
CA LEU A 12 23.82 -4.68 9.50
C LEU A 12 23.54 -3.34 8.83
N LEU A 13 24.23 -2.27 9.23
CA LEU A 13 24.05 -0.94 8.65
C LEU A 13 24.47 -0.93 7.18
N ASP A 14 25.55 -1.62 6.81
CA ASP A 14 25.99 -1.72 5.43
C ASP A 14 25.03 -2.56 4.58
N ALA A 15 24.51 -3.67 5.12
CA ALA A 15 23.52 -4.51 4.45
C ALA A 15 22.17 -3.81 4.22
N TRP A 16 21.81 -2.86 5.10
CA TRP A 16 20.56 -2.09 5.00
C TRP A 16 20.70 -0.76 4.29
N LYS A 17 21.92 -0.43 3.86
CA LYS A 17 22.17 0.80 3.13
C LYS A 17 21.39 0.80 1.82
N PHE A 18 20.62 1.85 1.61
CA PHE A 18 19.86 2.02 0.38
C PHE A 18 20.81 2.21 -0.81
N ASP A 19 20.80 1.29 -1.73
CA ASP A 19 21.55 1.35 -2.98
C ASP A 19 20.60 1.72 -4.13
N LYS A 20 20.77 2.93 -4.69
CA LYS A 20 19.95 3.42 -5.82
C LYS A 20 20.14 2.63 -7.13
N GLN A 21 21.22 1.85 -7.22
CA GLN A 21 21.54 1.06 -8.42
C GLN A 21 20.98 -0.37 -8.34
N ARG A 22 20.52 -0.78 -7.15
CA ARG A 22 19.96 -2.09 -6.93
C ARG A 22 18.46 -2.07 -7.23
N ASP A 23 18.02 -3.01 -8.06
CA ASP A 23 16.59 -3.27 -8.25
C ASP A 23 15.95 -3.59 -6.90
N GLU A 24 14.90 -2.85 -6.57
CA GLU A 24 14.16 -3.02 -5.32
C GLU A 24 12.67 -3.23 -5.62
N PHE A 25 12.02 -3.93 -4.73
CA PHE A 25 10.59 -4.18 -4.83
C PHE A 25 9.93 -4.16 -3.46
N THR A 26 8.67 -3.84 -3.44
CA THR A 26 7.77 -4.05 -2.30
C THR A 26 6.86 -5.22 -2.62
N TRP A 27 6.73 -6.16 -1.68
CA TRP A 27 5.78 -7.25 -1.76
C TRP A 27 5.10 -7.41 -0.40
N MET A 28 3.79 -7.44 -0.40
CA MET A 28 2.97 -7.57 0.81
C MET A 28 1.87 -8.59 0.58
N GLU A 29 1.69 -9.49 1.53
CA GLU A 29 0.58 -10.43 1.57
C GLU A 29 -0.27 -10.21 2.81
N ILE A 30 -1.58 -10.10 2.61
CA ILE A 30 -2.55 -9.98 3.68
C ILE A 30 -3.56 -11.10 3.52
N ALA A 31 -3.58 -12.04 4.46
CA ALA A 31 -4.53 -13.16 4.45
C ALA A 31 -5.57 -12.99 5.56
N VAL A 32 -6.83 -13.09 5.18
CA VAL A 32 -7.97 -13.09 6.11
C VAL A 32 -8.63 -14.46 6.06
N HIS A 33 -8.64 -15.14 7.21
CA HIS A 33 -9.19 -16.48 7.35
C HIS A 33 -10.63 -16.41 7.88
N TYR A 34 -11.56 -16.91 7.08
CA TYR A 34 -12.94 -17.16 7.48
C TYR A 34 -13.13 -18.65 7.74
N VAL A 35 -14.27 -19.03 8.31
CA VAL A 35 -14.59 -20.45 8.59
C VAL A 35 -14.55 -21.32 7.33
N GLU A 36 -15.05 -20.79 6.21
CA GLU A 36 -15.22 -21.57 4.97
C GLU A 36 -14.24 -21.16 3.85
N LYS A 37 -13.47 -20.09 4.03
CA LYS A 37 -12.58 -19.57 2.99
C LYS A 37 -11.45 -18.73 3.55
N THR A 38 -10.38 -18.63 2.80
CA THR A 38 -9.31 -17.65 3.01
C THR A 38 -9.30 -16.67 1.86
N VAL A 39 -9.27 -15.39 2.16
CA VAL A 39 -9.09 -14.32 1.18
C VAL A 39 -7.70 -13.73 1.36
N THR A 40 -6.90 -13.82 0.32
CA THR A 40 -5.52 -13.29 0.32
C THR A 40 -5.42 -12.12 -0.66
N TRP A 41 -4.86 -11.02 -0.20
CA TRP A 41 -4.48 -9.88 -1.02
C TRP A 41 -2.98 -9.88 -1.17
N ILE A 42 -2.50 -9.78 -2.41
CA ILE A 42 -1.08 -9.65 -2.74
C ILE A 42 -0.89 -8.28 -3.38
N ILE A 43 -0.03 -7.48 -2.79
CA ILE A 43 0.31 -6.13 -3.26
C ILE A 43 1.78 -6.15 -3.62
N SER A 44 2.13 -5.72 -4.83
CA SER A 44 3.52 -5.61 -5.25
C SER A 44 3.77 -4.40 -6.13
N ASP A 45 4.95 -3.83 -5.98
CA ASP A 45 5.46 -2.73 -6.80
C ASP A 45 6.98 -2.86 -6.97
N THR A 46 7.48 -2.33 -8.07
CA THR A 46 8.91 -2.13 -8.32
C THR A 46 9.18 -0.64 -8.43
N GLY A 47 10.39 -0.21 -8.08
CA GLY A 47 10.80 1.18 -8.25
C GLY A 47 10.67 1.61 -9.71
N LYS A 48 10.25 2.86 -9.93
CA LYS A 48 10.04 3.42 -11.27
C LYS A 48 10.28 4.93 -11.26
N ASP A 49 10.81 5.44 -12.38
CA ASP A 49 11.02 6.88 -12.59
C ASP A 49 11.85 7.56 -11.50
N GLY A 50 12.83 6.84 -10.93
CA GLY A 50 13.69 7.34 -9.86
C GLY A 50 13.08 7.30 -8.46
N PHE A 51 11.87 6.78 -8.30
CA PHE A 51 11.22 6.55 -7.02
C PHE A 51 11.32 5.09 -6.61
N SER A 52 11.58 4.86 -5.33
CA SER A 52 11.56 3.52 -4.75
C SER A 52 10.12 2.96 -4.72
N SER A 53 9.99 1.63 -4.72
CA SER A 53 8.68 0.96 -4.59
C SER A 53 7.96 1.36 -3.31
N MET A 54 8.70 1.53 -2.20
CA MET A 54 8.16 2.01 -0.93
C MET A 54 7.64 3.45 -1.05
N ALA A 55 8.40 4.36 -1.67
CA ALA A 55 7.98 5.74 -1.88
C ALA A 55 6.74 5.81 -2.78
N ARG A 56 6.70 5.00 -3.84
CA ARG A 56 5.57 4.92 -4.76
C ARG A 56 4.31 4.38 -4.08
N SER A 57 4.41 3.23 -3.41
CA SER A 57 3.25 2.61 -2.74
C SER A 57 2.66 3.53 -1.67
N THR A 58 3.50 4.16 -0.83
CA THR A 58 3.05 5.11 0.19
C THR A 58 2.45 6.38 -0.43
N GLY A 59 3.15 6.97 -1.42
CA GLY A 59 2.72 8.21 -2.07
C GLY A 59 1.43 8.05 -2.85
N LEU A 60 1.27 6.97 -3.62
CA LEU A 60 0.07 6.72 -4.42
C LEU A 60 -1.18 6.53 -3.56
N VAL A 61 -1.07 5.78 -2.45
CA VAL A 61 -2.18 5.61 -1.51
C VAL A 61 -2.56 6.95 -0.87
N THR A 62 -1.56 7.73 -0.44
CA THR A 62 -1.80 9.06 0.14
C THR A 62 -2.51 9.99 -0.84
N ILE A 63 -2.06 10.05 -2.10
CA ILE A 63 -2.70 10.87 -3.15
C ILE A 63 -4.11 10.37 -3.44
N ALA A 64 -4.33 9.06 -3.53
CA ALA A 64 -5.65 8.49 -3.76
C ALA A 64 -6.64 8.88 -2.66
N CYS A 65 -6.25 8.73 -1.39
CA CYS A 65 -7.06 9.17 -0.25
C CYS A 65 -7.34 10.69 -0.30
N PHE A 66 -6.33 11.49 -0.62
CA PHE A 66 -6.51 12.93 -0.76
C PHE A 66 -7.53 13.27 -1.87
N LEU A 67 -7.43 12.64 -3.03
CA LEU A 67 -8.37 12.85 -4.13
C LEU A 67 -9.80 12.46 -3.76
N GLU A 68 -9.99 11.37 -3.00
CA GLU A 68 -11.31 10.98 -2.50
C GLU A 68 -11.92 12.03 -1.55
N LEU A 69 -11.10 12.69 -0.74
CA LEU A 69 -11.55 13.77 0.14
C LEU A 69 -12.02 15.02 -0.63
N PHE A 70 -11.40 15.30 -1.77
CA PHE A 70 -11.62 16.54 -2.53
C PHE A 70 -12.47 16.35 -3.79
N ASN A 71 -12.56 15.12 -4.33
CA ASN A 71 -13.41 14.81 -5.48
C ASN A 71 -14.87 14.68 -5.04
N LYS A 72 -15.58 15.79 -5.02
CA LYS A 72 -17.01 15.84 -4.73
C LYS A 72 -17.82 15.83 -6.03
N PRO A 73 -18.35 14.71 -6.49
CA PRO A 73 -19.43 14.79 -7.46
C PRO A 73 -20.69 15.26 -6.72
N ASN A 74 -21.18 16.44 -7.12
CA ASN A 74 -22.51 16.93 -6.78
C ASN A 74 -22.85 17.13 -5.29
N ASN A 75 -22.15 18.05 -4.59
CA ASN A 75 -22.57 18.62 -3.29
C ASN A 75 -23.00 17.64 -2.17
N GLN A 76 -22.76 16.37 -2.31
CA GLN A 76 -22.93 15.42 -1.23
C GLN A 76 -21.54 15.17 -0.63
N SER A 77 -21.36 15.65 0.58
CA SER A 77 -20.21 15.27 1.41
C SER A 77 -20.34 13.79 1.75
N SER A 78 -19.67 12.93 1.03
CA SER A 78 -19.60 11.51 1.35
C SER A 78 -18.93 11.25 2.70
N LEU A 79 -18.20 12.23 3.22
CA LEU A 79 -17.68 12.26 4.57
C LEU A 79 -18.48 13.29 5.36
N SER A 80 -19.60 12.86 5.93
CA SER A 80 -20.46 13.70 6.78
C SER A 80 -19.83 14.02 8.15
N HIS A 81 -18.62 13.59 8.40
CA HIS A 81 -17.94 13.72 9.67
C HIS A 81 -16.71 14.62 9.54
N SER A 82 -16.63 15.64 10.37
CA SER A 82 -15.40 16.39 10.60
C SER A 82 -14.59 15.71 11.69
N GLY A 83 -13.30 15.50 11.48
CA GLY A 83 -12.42 14.87 12.46
C GLY A 83 -11.37 13.97 11.84
N VAL A 84 -10.72 13.20 12.69
CA VAL A 84 -9.79 12.14 12.25
C VAL A 84 -10.57 10.84 12.17
N PHE A 85 -10.50 10.18 11.03
CA PHE A 85 -11.10 8.87 10.81
C PHE A 85 -10.08 7.93 10.16
N SER A 86 -10.30 6.64 10.33
CA SER A 86 -9.44 5.60 9.76
C SER A 86 -9.92 5.18 8.36
N PRO A 87 -9.07 4.56 7.53
CA PRO A 87 -9.51 4.02 6.24
C PRO A 87 -10.68 3.03 6.36
N GLU A 88 -10.84 2.35 7.48
CA GLU A 88 -11.92 1.41 7.75
C GLU A 88 -13.29 2.11 7.89
N ASP A 89 -13.31 3.41 8.16
CA ASP A 89 -14.52 4.21 8.23
C ASP A 89 -15.04 4.62 6.85
N LEU A 90 -14.24 4.39 5.79
CA LEU A 90 -14.64 4.64 4.41
C LEU A 90 -15.59 3.54 3.92
N ASP A 91 -16.59 3.94 3.15
CA ASP A 91 -17.45 2.95 2.50
C ASP A 91 -16.70 2.21 1.37
N THR A 92 -17.27 1.06 0.99
CA THR A 92 -16.67 0.17 -0.01
C THR A 92 -16.43 0.86 -1.35
N GLU A 93 -17.24 1.83 -1.71
CA GLU A 93 -17.14 2.54 -2.99
C GLU A 93 -15.89 3.45 -3.01
N HIS A 94 -15.63 4.18 -1.91
CA HIS A 94 -14.40 4.97 -1.76
C HIS A 94 -13.16 4.09 -1.79
N ILE A 95 -13.17 2.98 -1.06
CA ILE A 95 -12.06 2.02 -1.03
C ILE A 95 -11.78 1.46 -2.43
N ASN A 96 -12.82 1.10 -3.19
CA ASN A 96 -12.65 0.60 -4.55
C ASN A 96 -12.02 1.65 -5.46
N ARG A 97 -12.43 2.92 -5.39
CA ARG A 97 -11.82 4.00 -6.18
C ARG A 97 -10.35 4.22 -5.82
N ILE A 98 -10.00 4.14 -4.53
CA ILE A 98 -8.60 4.20 -4.07
C ILE A 98 -7.80 3.06 -4.67
N ILE A 99 -8.31 1.82 -4.59
CA ILE A 99 -7.66 0.64 -5.17
C ILE A 99 -7.48 0.78 -6.68
N ASP A 100 -8.51 1.22 -7.39
CA ASP A 100 -8.45 1.41 -8.84
C ASP A 100 -7.46 2.51 -9.23
N PHE A 101 -7.39 3.60 -8.47
CA PHE A 101 -6.39 4.65 -8.68
C PHE A 101 -4.97 4.10 -8.57
N VAL A 102 -4.64 3.37 -7.50
CA VAL A 102 -3.28 2.85 -7.31
C VAL A 102 -2.92 1.79 -8.34
N LYS A 103 -3.87 0.95 -8.76
CA LYS A 103 -3.68 -0.01 -9.86
C LYS A 103 -3.40 0.69 -11.18
N THR A 104 -4.17 1.71 -11.52
CA THR A 104 -4.01 2.49 -12.75
C THR A 104 -2.63 3.16 -12.80
N ASN A 105 -2.08 3.50 -11.64
CA ASN A 105 -0.75 4.08 -11.49
C ASN A 105 0.37 3.04 -11.30
N GLY A 106 0.08 1.77 -11.57
CA GLY A 106 1.07 0.72 -11.76
C GLY A 106 1.34 -0.19 -10.56
N LEU A 107 0.66 -0.02 -9.42
CA LEU A 107 0.72 -1.02 -8.35
C LEU A 107 -0.04 -2.28 -8.77
N SER A 108 0.57 -3.44 -8.55
CA SER A 108 -0.11 -4.72 -8.70
C SER A 108 -0.87 -5.05 -7.42
N ILE A 109 -2.19 -5.24 -7.53
CA ILE A 109 -3.04 -5.70 -6.42
C ILE A 109 -3.85 -6.89 -6.93
N GLN A 110 -3.61 -8.06 -6.35
CA GLN A 110 -4.30 -9.30 -6.67
C GLN A 110 -5.11 -9.77 -5.46
N ARG A 111 -6.28 -10.34 -5.73
CA ARG A 111 -7.14 -10.96 -4.70
C ARG A 111 -7.34 -12.42 -5.06
N ILE A 112 -7.02 -13.30 -4.12
CA ILE A 112 -7.15 -14.75 -4.25
C ILE A 112 -8.14 -15.24 -3.18
N ILE A 113 -9.06 -16.09 -3.57
CA ILE A 113 -10.03 -16.74 -2.67
C ILE A 113 -9.77 -18.24 -2.74
N LYS A 114 -9.53 -18.88 -1.62
CA LYS A 114 -9.33 -20.32 -1.47
C LYS A 114 -10.30 -20.88 -0.45
#